data_50b9841a811621c0319038c68779e0d0
#
_entry.id   50b9841a811621c0319038c68779e0d0
#
_cell.length_a   1.000
_cell.length_b   1.000
_cell.length_c   1.000
_cell.angle_alpha   90.00
_cell.angle_beta   90.00
_cell.angle_gamma   90.00
#
_symmetry.space_group_name_H-M   'P 1'
#
loop_
_entity.id
_entity.type
_entity.pdbx_description
1 polymer ?
#
loop_
_entity_poly.entity_id
_entity_poly.type
_entity_poly.pdbx_seq_one_letter_code
_entity_poly.pdbx_strand_id
1 'polypeptide(L)'
;MRNDAGINGDAQRIEQMAWMLFLKVYDEKENDWELDDDDYKSIIPEECRWRNWAHDDGSGNALTGDELLSFVNNTLFVELKKIEVTPTTPIRQAIVKTTFEDANQYMKDGVQLRQVLNVIDGLNLGDYEESHAFGEIYETILKEMQSAGSSGEFYTPRALTEFMAEIVNPQIGEKMADFACGTGGFITSWLGELDKKVKTAEDRKEYNQSVFGIEKKQFPYMLCVTNLLLHGIDTPLVYHDNSLTKDVLNYTDDDKFDVVLMNPPYGGNEKADVKSHFPSDMRSSETADLFMVLIMYRLKKNGRAAVIVPDGFLFGADNTKIAIKTKLLRDFNLHTIIRLPGSIFAPYTSIATNILFFDNTCAEDAPEGFSTKETWFYRLDMPEGYKHFSKTKSMKSEHCNPIREWWNDRKEIIIADGDEKSRCYSVEDLIATDCNFDLCKFPKEDEEILPPTELLADYFKKRKALDHEIDKTLAEIQRILGINVNVDEL
;
A
#
# COMPACT_ATOMS: atom_id res chain seq x y z
N MET A 1 25.20 8.86 -0.02
CA MET A 1 24.56 8.23 -1.18
C MET A 1 24.37 9.15 -2.40
N ARG A 2 23.99 10.43 -2.27
CA ARG A 2 23.72 11.31 -3.46
C ARG A 2 24.91 11.48 -4.40
N ASN A 3 26.12 11.37 -3.90
CA ASN A 3 27.36 11.58 -4.66
C ASN A 3 28.02 10.25 -5.08
N ASP A 4 27.40 9.10 -4.81
CA ASP A 4 27.92 7.79 -5.21
C ASP A 4 27.64 7.52 -6.68
N ALA A 5 28.67 7.12 -7.44
CA ALA A 5 28.59 6.90 -8.89
C ALA A 5 27.75 5.67 -9.28
N GLY A 6 27.43 4.80 -8.34
CA GLY A 6 26.61 3.60 -8.56
C GLY A 6 25.11 3.85 -8.38
N ILE A 7 24.72 5.00 -7.82
CA ILE A 7 23.34 5.32 -7.50
C ILE A 7 22.74 6.34 -8.47
N ASN A 8 21.75 5.91 -9.22
CA ASN A 8 21.03 6.71 -10.21
C ASN A 8 19.61 7.06 -9.72
N GLY A 9 19.50 8.17 -8.98
CA GLY A 9 18.20 8.69 -8.55
C GLY A 9 17.72 8.17 -7.18
N ASP A 10 16.53 8.64 -6.78
CA ASP A 10 15.97 8.38 -5.45
C ASP A 10 15.55 6.91 -5.26
N ALA A 11 15.01 6.26 -6.28
CA ALA A 11 14.60 4.87 -6.19
C ALA A 11 15.74 3.94 -5.76
N GLN A 12 16.91 4.04 -6.42
CA GLN A 12 18.06 3.21 -6.04
C GLN A 12 18.65 3.57 -4.67
N ARG A 13 18.60 4.86 -4.26
CA ARG A 13 19.01 5.24 -2.89
C ARG A 13 18.20 4.53 -1.84
N ILE A 14 16.98 4.36 -2.12
CA ILE A 14 15.97 3.82 -1.24
C ILE A 14 16.06 2.30 -1.18
N GLU A 15 16.17 1.63 -2.32
CA GLU A 15 16.46 0.20 -2.36
C GLU A 15 17.77 -0.12 -1.65
N GLN A 16 18.79 0.72 -1.84
CA GLN A 16 20.07 0.61 -1.14
C GLN A 16 19.90 0.72 0.38
N MET A 17 19.08 1.64 0.85
CA MET A 17 18.85 1.85 2.27
C MET A 17 17.99 0.75 2.88
N ALA A 18 17.02 0.24 2.12
CA ALA A 18 16.03 -0.73 2.62
C ALA A 18 16.66 -2.04 3.10
N TRP A 19 17.59 -2.63 2.34
CA TRP A 19 18.23 -3.88 2.77
C TRP A 19 19.14 -3.68 3.99
N MET A 20 19.79 -2.50 4.12
CA MET A 20 20.60 -2.18 5.31
C MET A 20 19.71 -2.04 6.56
N LEU A 21 18.59 -1.32 6.43
CA LEU A 21 17.61 -1.18 7.50
C LEU A 21 17.00 -2.53 7.88
N PHE A 22 16.66 -3.36 6.89
CA PHE A 22 16.15 -4.71 7.17
C PHE A 22 17.15 -5.52 8.00
N LEU A 23 18.42 -5.57 7.61
CA LEU A 23 19.43 -6.32 8.36
C LEU A 23 19.63 -5.77 9.78
N LYS A 24 19.66 -4.43 9.95
CA LYS A 24 19.76 -3.81 11.27
C LYS A 24 18.58 -4.17 12.16
N VAL A 25 17.35 -4.01 11.65
CA VAL A 25 16.13 -4.36 12.39
C VAL A 25 16.09 -5.84 12.72
N TYR A 26 16.46 -6.69 11.76
CA TYR A 26 16.47 -8.14 11.94
C TYR A 26 17.49 -8.57 13.01
N ASP A 27 18.70 -8.00 13.00
CA ASP A 27 19.75 -8.29 13.97
C ASP A 27 19.36 -7.88 15.40
N GLU A 28 18.65 -6.75 15.56
CA GLU A 28 18.11 -6.35 16.87
C GLU A 28 17.02 -7.32 17.35
N LYS A 29 16.15 -7.79 16.45
CA LYS A 29 15.17 -8.81 16.77
C LYS A 29 15.80 -10.15 17.10
N GLU A 30 16.91 -10.51 16.45
CA GLU A 30 17.67 -11.73 16.82
C GLU A 30 18.23 -11.66 18.24
N ASN A 31 18.62 -10.46 18.72
CA ASN A 31 19.03 -10.31 20.13
C ASN A 31 17.89 -10.68 21.08
N ASP A 32 16.66 -10.23 20.80
CA ASP A 32 15.50 -10.56 21.62
C ASP A 32 15.21 -12.08 21.57
N TRP A 33 15.25 -12.68 20.37
CA TRP A 33 14.97 -14.11 20.21
C TRP A 33 16.05 -15.00 20.82
N GLU A 34 17.31 -14.57 20.83
CA GLU A 34 18.42 -15.27 21.51
C GLU A 34 18.28 -15.19 23.04
N LEU A 35 17.67 -14.13 23.58
CA LEU A 35 17.37 -14.01 25.01
C LEU A 35 16.17 -14.87 25.45
N ASP A 36 15.18 -15.02 24.57
CA ASP A 36 13.92 -15.73 24.85
C ASP A 36 14.05 -17.25 24.63
N ASP A 37 15.00 -17.72 23.81
CA ASP A 37 15.14 -19.11 23.40
C ASP A 37 16.63 -19.50 23.33
N ASP A 38 17.10 -20.18 24.35
CA ASP A 38 18.50 -20.66 24.45
C ASP A 38 18.92 -21.60 23.30
N ASP A 39 17.94 -22.21 22.61
CA ASP A 39 18.16 -23.10 21.46
C ASP A 39 18.08 -22.37 20.11
N TYR A 40 17.81 -21.09 20.12
CA TYR A 40 17.73 -20.27 18.89
C TYR A 40 19.05 -20.31 18.12
N LYS A 41 18.95 -20.49 16.82
CA LYS A 41 20.09 -20.42 15.88
C LYS A 41 19.75 -19.51 14.74
N SER A 42 20.56 -18.48 14.54
CA SER A 42 20.42 -17.61 13.38
C SER A 42 20.50 -18.38 12.07
N ILE A 43 19.67 -18.03 11.10
CA ILE A 43 19.79 -18.51 9.72
C ILE A 43 20.86 -17.73 8.96
N ILE A 44 21.22 -16.53 9.45
CA ILE A 44 22.26 -15.68 8.86
C ILE A 44 23.63 -16.24 9.31
N PRO A 45 24.57 -16.52 8.37
CA PRO A 45 25.93 -16.89 8.73
C PRO A 45 26.56 -15.86 9.68
N GLU A 46 27.36 -16.34 10.63
CA GLU A 46 27.91 -15.52 11.71
C GLU A 46 28.62 -14.25 11.22
N GLU A 47 29.45 -14.40 10.19
CA GLU A 47 30.18 -13.27 9.58
C GLU A 47 29.27 -12.27 8.84
N CYS A 48 28.01 -12.68 8.52
CA CYS A 48 27.03 -11.85 7.80
C CYS A 48 26.04 -11.16 8.74
N ARG A 49 26.02 -11.48 10.03
CA ARG A 49 25.18 -10.82 11.03
C ARG A 49 25.59 -9.36 11.16
N TRP A 50 24.62 -8.43 11.20
CA TRP A 50 24.87 -6.98 11.22
C TRP A 50 25.90 -6.58 12.27
N ARG A 51 25.78 -7.08 13.50
CA ARG A 51 26.65 -6.79 14.64
C ARG A 51 28.12 -7.14 14.41
N ASN A 52 28.44 -8.06 13.49
CA ASN A 52 29.80 -8.57 13.28
C ASN A 52 30.57 -7.84 12.18
N TRP A 53 29.90 -7.12 11.26
CA TRP A 53 30.60 -6.44 10.16
C TRP A 53 30.19 -4.96 10.00
N ALA A 54 28.97 -4.61 10.38
CA ALA A 54 28.47 -3.25 10.17
C ALA A 54 28.79 -2.31 11.32
N HIS A 55 28.95 -2.84 12.54
CA HIS A 55 29.30 -2.07 13.74
C HIS A 55 30.71 -1.47 13.65
N ASP A 56 30.86 -0.20 14.07
CA ASP A 56 32.13 0.51 14.16
C ASP A 56 32.31 0.98 15.62
N ASP A 57 33.13 0.25 16.37
CA ASP A 57 33.46 0.55 17.77
C ASP A 57 34.46 1.68 17.94
N GLY A 58 34.91 2.29 16.84
CA GLY A 58 35.93 3.35 16.83
C GLY A 58 37.36 2.83 17.03
N SER A 59 37.57 1.51 17.06
CA SER A 59 38.91 0.90 17.19
C SER A 59 39.76 1.02 15.91
N GLY A 60 39.14 1.40 14.80
CA GLY A 60 39.75 1.47 13.47
C GLY A 60 39.79 0.12 12.73
N ASN A 61 39.15 -0.91 13.26
CA ASN A 61 39.06 -2.24 12.63
C ASN A 61 37.84 -2.45 11.74
N ALA A 62 36.92 -1.49 11.72
CA ALA A 62 35.69 -1.59 10.90
C ALA A 62 36.04 -1.59 9.41
N LEU A 63 35.40 -2.50 8.65
CA LEU A 63 35.58 -2.59 7.20
C LEU A 63 35.19 -1.26 6.52
N THR A 64 36.04 -0.79 5.61
CA THR A 64 35.80 0.45 4.83
C THR A 64 36.41 0.36 3.43
N GLY A 65 36.10 1.30 2.55
CA GLY A 65 36.69 1.36 1.20
C GLY A 65 36.42 0.08 0.39
N ASP A 66 37.43 -0.34 -0.38
CA ASP A 66 37.33 -1.51 -1.27
C ASP A 66 37.11 -2.82 -0.51
N GLU A 67 37.60 -2.92 0.72
CA GLU A 67 37.45 -4.09 1.58
C GLU A 67 35.96 -4.28 1.97
N LEU A 68 35.30 -3.21 2.38
CA LEU A 68 33.87 -3.22 2.68
C LEU A 68 33.05 -3.56 1.44
N LEU A 69 33.34 -2.94 0.29
CA LEU A 69 32.64 -3.25 -0.97
C LEU A 69 32.84 -4.70 -1.38
N SER A 70 34.05 -5.22 -1.24
CA SER A 70 34.34 -6.63 -1.54
C SER A 70 33.56 -7.57 -0.62
N PHE A 71 33.53 -7.28 0.68
CA PHE A 71 32.75 -8.06 1.63
C PHE A 71 31.25 -8.06 1.27
N VAL A 72 30.66 -6.88 1.08
CA VAL A 72 29.23 -6.78 0.79
C VAL A 72 28.86 -7.49 -0.52
N ASN A 73 29.63 -7.27 -1.59
CA ASN A 73 29.31 -7.83 -2.91
C ASN A 73 29.62 -9.32 -3.03
N ASN A 74 30.72 -9.80 -2.43
CA ASN A 74 31.25 -11.14 -2.69
C ASN A 74 31.02 -12.13 -1.53
N THR A 75 30.66 -11.63 -0.33
CA THR A 75 30.37 -12.45 0.83
C THR A 75 28.92 -12.27 1.28
N LEU A 76 28.57 -11.09 1.79
CA LEU A 76 27.26 -10.85 2.39
C LEU A 76 26.09 -11.22 1.43
N PHE A 77 26.00 -10.59 0.27
CA PHE A 77 24.92 -10.84 -0.68
C PHE A 77 24.94 -12.26 -1.24
N VAL A 78 26.16 -12.85 -1.40
CA VAL A 78 26.30 -14.21 -1.91
C VAL A 78 25.80 -15.21 -0.88
N GLU A 79 26.21 -15.09 0.38
CA GLU A 79 25.81 -16.01 1.44
C GLU A 79 24.31 -15.88 1.78
N LEU A 80 23.78 -14.65 1.89
CA LEU A 80 22.34 -14.45 2.15
C LEU A 80 21.45 -15.00 1.01
N LYS A 81 21.90 -14.91 -0.25
CA LYS A 81 21.19 -15.53 -1.40
C LYS A 81 21.28 -17.06 -1.43
N LYS A 82 22.28 -17.66 -0.82
CA LYS A 82 22.45 -19.11 -0.73
C LYS A 82 21.69 -19.77 0.42
N ILE A 83 21.15 -18.99 1.35
CA ILE A 83 20.39 -19.54 2.49
C ILE A 83 19.34 -20.53 1.96
N GLU A 84 19.35 -21.74 2.53
CA GLU A 84 18.40 -22.78 2.19
C GLU A 84 17.20 -22.73 3.16
N VAL A 85 16.00 -22.61 2.59
CA VAL A 85 14.74 -22.62 3.32
C VAL A 85 14.01 -23.92 3.03
N THR A 86 13.57 -24.61 4.09
CA THR A 86 12.79 -25.84 4.01
C THR A 86 11.37 -25.59 4.53
N PRO A 87 10.41 -26.48 4.29
CA PRO A 87 9.06 -26.34 4.86
C PRO A 87 9.01 -26.28 6.40
N THR A 88 10.10 -26.69 7.07
CA THR A 88 10.23 -26.66 8.54
C THR A 88 10.97 -25.42 9.04
N THR A 89 11.52 -24.58 8.15
CA THR A 89 12.19 -23.34 8.54
C THR A 89 11.15 -22.35 9.10
N PRO A 90 11.34 -21.81 10.32
CA PRO A 90 10.45 -20.82 10.87
C PRO A 90 10.29 -19.60 9.92
N ILE A 91 9.08 -19.06 9.79
CA ILE A 91 8.79 -17.93 8.90
C ILE A 91 9.70 -16.75 9.22
N ARG A 92 9.90 -16.43 10.53
CA ARG A 92 10.80 -15.36 10.96
C ARG A 92 12.24 -15.48 10.43
N GLN A 93 12.67 -16.68 10.07
CA GLN A 93 13.97 -16.95 9.44
C GLN A 93 13.88 -16.97 7.90
N ALA A 94 12.81 -17.57 7.36
CA ALA A 94 12.60 -17.68 5.91
C ALA A 94 12.54 -16.31 5.21
N ILE A 95 12.05 -15.29 5.90
CA ILE A 95 11.97 -13.90 5.37
C ILE A 95 13.33 -13.36 4.95
N VAL A 96 14.44 -13.78 5.59
CA VAL A 96 15.79 -13.32 5.22
C VAL A 96 16.13 -13.74 3.79
N LYS A 97 15.94 -15.01 3.47
CA LYS A 97 16.17 -15.55 2.13
C LYS A 97 15.32 -14.81 1.09
N THR A 98 14.02 -14.71 1.36
CA THR A 98 13.07 -14.06 0.45
C THR A 98 13.42 -12.58 0.23
N THR A 99 13.83 -11.87 1.29
CA THR A 99 14.24 -10.47 1.22
C THR A 99 15.47 -10.26 0.34
N PHE A 100 16.44 -11.18 0.37
CA PHE A 100 17.69 -11.03 -0.37
C PHE A 100 17.68 -11.66 -1.76
N GLU A 101 16.67 -12.43 -2.14
CA GLU A 101 16.65 -13.16 -3.42
C GLU A 101 16.90 -12.25 -4.62
N ASP A 102 16.21 -11.11 -4.69
CA ASP A 102 16.34 -10.12 -5.75
C ASP A 102 16.93 -8.76 -5.29
N ALA A 103 17.39 -8.67 -4.03
CA ALA A 103 18.00 -7.45 -3.53
C ALA A 103 19.31 -7.12 -4.25
N ASN A 104 19.59 -5.82 -4.41
CA ASN A 104 20.77 -5.34 -5.12
C ASN A 104 21.57 -4.34 -4.29
N GLN A 105 22.88 -4.41 -4.43
CA GLN A 105 23.82 -3.43 -3.91
C GLN A 105 24.26 -2.50 -5.05
N TYR A 106 24.01 -1.20 -4.90
CA TYR A 106 24.27 -0.21 -5.96
C TYR A 106 25.53 0.63 -5.70
N MET A 107 25.87 0.91 -4.44
CA MET A 107 26.99 1.81 -4.10
C MET A 107 28.33 1.25 -4.59
N LYS A 108 29.18 2.15 -5.11
CA LYS A 108 30.52 1.86 -5.62
C LYS A 108 31.63 2.52 -4.79
N ASP A 109 31.28 3.34 -3.82
CA ASP A 109 32.22 3.98 -2.90
C ASP A 109 32.07 3.39 -1.49
N GLY A 110 33.04 2.56 -1.08
CA GLY A 110 32.99 1.89 0.22
C GLY A 110 33.21 2.82 1.40
N VAL A 111 33.81 3.99 1.20
CA VAL A 111 33.95 5.01 2.26
C VAL A 111 32.56 5.65 2.50
N GLN A 112 31.83 6.01 1.43
CA GLN A 112 30.48 6.51 1.56
C GLN A 112 29.53 5.44 2.11
N LEU A 113 29.70 4.18 1.72
CA LEU A 113 28.91 3.06 2.26
C LEU A 113 29.12 2.95 3.78
N ARG A 114 30.39 3.01 4.27
CA ARG A 114 30.70 3.02 5.71
C ARG A 114 30.00 4.16 6.44
N GLN A 115 30.03 5.38 5.87
CA GLN A 115 29.33 6.52 6.48
C GLN A 115 27.82 6.27 6.63
N VAL A 116 27.19 5.63 5.64
CA VAL A 116 25.76 5.28 5.71
C VAL A 116 25.51 4.21 6.77
N LEU A 117 26.35 3.17 6.81
CA LEU A 117 26.26 2.11 7.80
C LEU A 117 26.39 2.67 9.23
N ASN A 118 27.33 3.58 9.48
CA ASN A 118 27.49 4.18 10.80
C ASN A 118 26.24 4.98 11.24
N VAL A 119 25.55 5.63 10.31
CA VAL A 119 24.28 6.32 10.61
C VAL A 119 23.20 5.32 10.97
N ILE A 120 23.07 4.24 10.21
CA ILE A 120 22.05 3.20 10.45
C ILE A 120 22.36 2.43 11.74
N ASP A 121 23.62 2.11 11.98
CA ASP A 121 24.05 1.38 13.18
C ASP A 121 23.79 2.18 14.47
N GLY A 122 23.87 3.51 14.39
CA GLY A 122 23.54 4.41 15.49
C GLY A 122 22.03 4.51 15.83
N LEU A 123 21.14 3.84 15.07
CA LEU A 123 19.73 3.77 15.41
C LEU A 123 19.52 2.77 16.56
N ASN A 124 18.90 3.22 17.64
CA ASN A 124 18.53 2.35 18.76
C ASN A 124 17.13 1.77 18.48
N LEU A 125 17.10 0.55 17.99
CA LEU A 125 15.85 -0.17 17.64
C LEU A 125 15.50 -1.27 18.64
N GLY A 126 16.31 -1.46 19.67
CA GLY A 126 16.08 -2.43 20.75
C GLY A 126 15.13 -1.92 21.83
N ASP A 127 14.89 -0.60 21.93
CA ASP A 127 13.88 -0.04 22.84
C ASP A 127 12.52 0.05 22.15
N TYR A 128 11.46 -0.42 22.82
CA TYR A 128 10.10 -0.45 22.25
C TYR A 128 9.59 0.94 21.85
N GLU A 129 9.82 1.97 22.69
CA GLU A 129 9.36 3.33 22.40
C GLU A 129 10.15 3.94 21.23
N GLU A 130 11.46 3.73 21.18
CA GLU A 130 12.32 4.21 20.07
C GLU A 130 12.07 3.44 18.78
N SER A 131 11.87 2.13 18.85
CA SER A 131 11.50 1.29 17.69
C SER A 131 10.16 1.72 17.11
N HIS A 132 9.17 2.01 17.94
CA HIS A 132 7.86 2.51 17.50
C HIS A 132 7.97 3.92 16.89
N ALA A 133 8.73 4.82 17.50
CA ALA A 133 8.98 6.16 16.95
C ALA A 133 9.76 6.07 15.62
N PHE A 134 10.68 5.12 15.49
CA PHE A 134 11.35 4.86 14.22
C PHE A 134 10.40 4.27 13.17
N GLY A 135 9.42 3.45 13.56
CA GLY A 135 8.35 2.98 12.69
C GLY A 135 7.58 4.14 12.05
N GLU A 136 7.24 5.19 12.80
CA GLU A 136 6.61 6.40 12.26
C GLU A 136 7.52 7.17 11.28
N ILE A 137 8.82 7.24 11.57
CA ILE A 137 9.82 7.82 10.67
C ILE A 137 9.94 6.96 9.41
N TYR A 138 9.97 5.64 9.56
CA TYR A 138 10.01 4.69 8.45
C TYR A 138 8.81 4.84 7.53
N GLU A 139 7.61 5.00 8.09
CA GLU A 139 6.40 5.31 7.32
C GLU A 139 6.52 6.62 6.53
N THR A 140 7.17 7.64 7.11
CA THR A 140 7.44 8.89 6.38
C THR A 140 8.42 8.67 5.24
N ILE A 141 9.46 7.86 5.44
CA ILE A 141 10.39 7.42 4.40
C ILE A 141 9.62 6.68 3.30
N LEU A 142 8.80 5.71 3.64
CA LEU A 142 7.97 4.97 2.68
C LEU A 142 7.10 5.92 1.82
N LYS A 143 6.48 6.90 2.44
CA LYS A 143 5.68 7.92 1.74
C LYS A 143 6.49 8.76 0.77
N GLU A 144 7.71 9.17 1.14
CA GLU A 144 8.58 9.92 0.24
C GLU A 144 9.13 9.06 -0.90
N MET A 145 9.43 7.80 -0.62
CA MET A 145 9.96 6.82 -1.55
C MET A 145 9.03 6.53 -2.70
N GLN A 146 7.77 6.34 -2.41
CA GLN A 146 6.76 6.04 -3.42
C GLN A 146 6.56 7.20 -4.39
N SER A 147 6.84 8.44 -3.95
CA SER A 147 6.82 9.61 -4.83
C SER A 147 7.95 9.64 -5.88
N ALA A 148 8.97 8.81 -5.74
CA ALA A 148 10.09 8.72 -6.68
C ALA A 148 9.99 7.54 -7.67
N GLY A 149 9.03 6.64 -7.49
CA GLY A 149 8.87 5.44 -8.31
C GLY A 149 8.11 5.67 -9.61
N SER A 150 8.62 5.15 -10.72
CA SER A 150 8.04 5.26 -12.06
C SER A 150 7.07 4.12 -12.44
N SER A 151 6.67 3.26 -11.51
CA SER A 151 6.07 1.96 -11.83
C SER A 151 4.70 1.72 -11.23
N GLY A 152 3.73 2.65 -11.34
CA GLY A 152 2.29 2.31 -11.17
C GLY A 152 1.86 1.68 -9.83
N GLU A 153 2.71 1.69 -8.82
CA GLU A 153 2.41 1.20 -7.48
C GLU A 153 1.80 2.33 -6.68
N PHE A 154 0.51 2.21 -6.44
CA PHE A 154 -0.24 3.26 -5.76
C PHE A 154 -0.10 3.10 -4.25
N TYR A 155 0.55 4.07 -3.63
CA TYR A 155 0.54 4.21 -2.18
C TYR A 155 -0.85 4.64 -1.72
N THR A 156 -1.44 3.86 -0.86
CA THR A 156 -2.68 4.25 -0.21
C THR A 156 -2.37 5.23 0.92
N PRO A 157 -2.92 6.46 0.88
CA PRO A 157 -2.71 7.43 1.96
C PRO A 157 -3.05 6.84 3.33
N ARG A 158 -2.18 7.01 4.32
CA ARG A 158 -2.39 6.45 5.67
C ARG A 158 -3.71 6.88 6.29
N ALA A 159 -4.11 8.13 6.12
CA ALA A 159 -5.42 8.60 6.56
C ALA A 159 -6.60 7.76 6.01
N LEU A 160 -6.43 7.18 4.81
CA LEU A 160 -7.46 6.33 4.21
C LEU A 160 -7.39 4.90 4.74
N THR A 161 -6.19 4.33 4.90
CA THR A 161 -6.03 2.98 5.47
C THR A 161 -6.47 2.94 6.93
N GLU A 162 -6.15 3.97 7.71
CA GLU A 162 -6.62 4.16 9.09
C GLU A 162 -8.15 4.27 9.17
N PHE A 163 -8.74 5.11 8.31
CA PHE A 163 -10.20 5.25 8.23
C PHE A 163 -10.88 3.91 7.89
N MET A 164 -10.38 3.17 6.92
CA MET A 164 -10.97 1.88 6.54
C MET A 164 -10.80 0.84 7.66
N ALA A 165 -9.65 0.81 8.34
CA ALA A 165 -9.43 -0.06 9.49
C ALA A 165 -10.35 0.30 10.67
N GLU A 166 -10.53 1.59 10.96
CA GLU A 166 -11.46 2.06 11.99
C GLU A 166 -12.90 1.61 11.70
N ILE A 167 -13.36 1.80 10.46
CA ILE A 167 -14.75 1.47 10.06
C ILE A 167 -15.03 -0.03 10.14
N VAL A 168 -14.10 -0.88 9.74
CA VAL A 168 -14.28 -2.33 9.86
C VAL A 168 -14.17 -2.82 11.30
N ASN A 169 -13.66 -1.99 12.21
CA ASN A 169 -13.67 -2.20 13.66
C ASN A 169 -13.08 -3.56 14.09
N PRO A 170 -11.74 -3.75 14.01
CA PRO A 170 -11.04 -4.97 14.37
C PRO A 170 -11.43 -5.53 15.75
N GLN A 171 -11.51 -6.87 15.89
CA GLN A 171 -11.73 -7.54 17.17
C GLN A 171 -10.59 -8.51 17.45
N ILE A 172 -10.24 -8.69 18.74
CA ILE A 172 -9.25 -9.71 19.16
C ILE A 172 -9.74 -11.10 18.72
N GLY A 173 -8.84 -11.89 18.15
CA GLY A 173 -9.12 -13.23 17.60
C GLY A 173 -9.51 -13.23 16.12
N GLU A 174 -9.79 -12.07 15.50
CA GLU A 174 -10.00 -11.98 14.06
C GLU A 174 -8.70 -12.00 13.27
N LYS A 175 -8.74 -12.56 12.06
CA LYS A 175 -7.62 -12.55 11.11
C LYS A 175 -7.97 -11.68 9.91
N MET A 176 -7.10 -10.73 9.64
CA MET A 176 -7.19 -9.82 8.49
C MET A 176 -6.23 -10.26 7.38
N ALA A 177 -6.65 -10.10 6.12
CA ALA A 177 -5.78 -10.29 4.97
C ALA A 177 -5.72 -9.06 4.06
N ASP A 178 -4.52 -8.84 3.47
CA ASP A 178 -4.28 -7.98 2.32
C ASP A 178 -3.52 -8.78 1.25
N PHE A 179 -4.17 -9.03 0.11
CA PHE A 179 -3.62 -9.88 -0.95
C PHE A 179 -2.74 -9.11 -1.96
N ALA A 180 -2.52 -7.82 -1.76
CA ALA A 180 -1.57 -6.98 -2.49
C ALA A 180 -1.05 -5.89 -1.54
N CYS A 181 -0.38 -6.34 -0.46
CA CYS A 181 -0.17 -5.52 0.73
C CYS A 181 0.84 -4.36 0.54
N GLY A 182 1.59 -4.35 -0.57
CA GLY A 182 2.56 -3.30 -0.83
C GLY A 182 3.55 -3.17 0.31
N THR A 183 3.60 -2.00 0.93
CA THR A 183 4.44 -1.71 2.11
C THR A 183 3.75 -2.00 3.45
N GLY A 184 2.60 -2.65 3.45
CA GLY A 184 1.88 -3.07 4.65
C GLY A 184 0.94 -2.02 5.26
N GLY A 185 0.48 -1.04 4.47
CA GLY A 185 -0.32 0.06 4.97
C GLY A 185 -1.63 -0.31 5.66
N PHE A 186 -2.39 -1.20 5.06
CA PHE A 186 -3.61 -1.71 5.71
C PHE A 186 -3.29 -2.59 6.91
N ILE A 187 -2.22 -3.37 6.83
CA ILE A 187 -1.79 -4.25 7.92
C ILE A 187 -1.43 -3.41 9.16
N THR A 188 -0.60 -2.37 9.00
CA THR A 188 -0.23 -1.50 10.13
C THR A 188 -1.40 -0.70 10.68
N SER A 189 -2.32 -0.23 9.81
CA SER A 189 -3.55 0.43 10.26
C SER A 189 -4.49 -0.51 11.04
N TRP A 190 -4.62 -1.76 10.58
CA TRP A 190 -5.34 -2.81 11.31
C TRP A 190 -4.73 -3.05 12.69
N LEU A 191 -3.40 -3.22 12.75
CA LEU A 191 -2.68 -3.43 14.00
C LEU A 191 -2.84 -2.24 14.96
N GLY A 192 -2.77 -1.01 14.47
CA GLY A 192 -2.97 0.20 15.27
C GLY A 192 -4.39 0.30 15.87
N GLU A 193 -5.42 -0.14 15.16
CA GLU A 193 -6.78 -0.21 15.71
C GLU A 193 -6.97 -1.37 16.68
N LEU A 194 -6.36 -2.53 16.40
CA LEU A 194 -6.46 -3.72 17.25
C LEU A 194 -5.69 -3.54 18.57
N ASP A 195 -4.55 -2.85 18.56
CA ASP A 195 -3.72 -2.59 19.74
C ASP A 195 -4.51 -1.85 20.85
N LYS A 196 -5.41 -0.95 20.45
CA LYS A 196 -6.32 -0.24 21.41
C LYS A 196 -7.20 -1.21 22.24
N LYS A 197 -7.33 -2.46 21.78
CA LYS A 197 -8.18 -3.49 22.41
C LYS A 197 -7.39 -4.56 23.16
N VAL A 198 -6.08 -4.61 22.99
CA VAL A 198 -5.17 -5.54 23.68
C VAL A 198 -5.11 -5.19 25.16
N LYS A 199 -5.45 -6.15 26.04
CA LYS A 199 -5.45 -5.97 27.50
C LYS A 199 -4.68 -7.06 28.25
N THR A 200 -4.51 -8.22 27.63
CA THR A 200 -3.90 -9.41 28.28
C THR A 200 -2.78 -9.95 27.40
N ALA A 201 -1.94 -10.82 27.96
CA ALA A 201 -0.92 -11.55 27.22
C ALA A 201 -1.52 -12.46 26.13
N GLU A 202 -2.71 -13.03 26.37
CA GLU A 202 -3.41 -13.84 25.35
C GLU A 202 -3.90 -12.94 24.21
N ASP A 203 -4.46 -11.76 24.48
CA ASP A 203 -4.82 -10.79 23.44
C ASP A 203 -3.59 -10.40 22.61
N ARG A 204 -2.41 -10.23 23.23
CA ARG A 204 -1.16 -9.93 22.53
C ARG A 204 -0.72 -11.08 21.60
N LYS A 205 -0.93 -12.30 22.01
CA LYS A 205 -0.65 -13.48 21.16
C LYS A 205 -1.59 -13.52 19.95
N GLU A 206 -2.89 -13.27 20.15
CA GLU A 206 -3.86 -13.17 19.06
C GLU A 206 -3.52 -12.00 18.12
N TYR A 207 -3.14 -10.84 18.68
CA TYR A 207 -2.67 -9.68 17.92
C TYR A 207 -1.51 -10.04 16.99
N ASN A 208 -0.48 -10.73 17.50
CA ASN A 208 0.70 -11.11 16.72
C ASN A 208 0.39 -12.07 15.55
N GLN A 209 -0.74 -12.75 15.58
CA GLN A 209 -1.19 -13.70 14.56
C GLN A 209 -2.38 -13.19 13.72
N SER A 210 -2.78 -11.92 13.92
CA SER A 210 -4.01 -11.38 13.35
C SER A 210 -3.88 -10.94 11.89
N VAL A 211 -2.68 -10.91 11.31
CA VAL A 211 -2.43 -10.34 9.97
C VAL A 211 -1.85 -11.36 9.01
N PHE A 212 -2.26 -11.23 7.75
CA PHE A 212 -1.77 -12.02 6.63
C PHE A 212 -1.58 -11.10 5.41
N GLY A 213 -0.46 -11.22 4.72
CA GLY A 213 -0.16 -10.43 3.54
C GLY A 213 0.39 -11.27 2.39
N ILE A 214 0.13 -10.84 1.16
CA ILE A 214 0.84 -11.30 -0.04
C ILE A 214 1.27 -10.08 -0.82
N GLU A 215 2.54 -10.07 -1.25
CA GLU A 215 3.07 -9.03 -2.14
C GLU A 215 3.87 -9.67 -3.27
N LYS A 216 3.54 -9.28 -4.51
CA LYS A 216 4.14 -9.87 -5.72
C LYS A 216 5.54 -9.31 -6.01
N LYS A 217 5.83 -8.08 -5.58
CA LYS A 217 7.09 -7.41 -5.84
C LYS A 217 8.01 -7.48 -4.63
N GLN A 218 9.24 -7.89 -4.87
CA GLN A 218 10.23 -8.13 -3.83
C GLN A 218 10.53 -6.88 -2.98
N PHE A 219 10.66 -5.71 -3.62
CA PHE A 219 11.03 -4.50 -2.89
C PHE A 219 9.92 -4.02 -1.92
N PRO A 220 8.64 -3.87 -2.31
CA PRO A 220 7.56 -3.61 -1.36
C PRO A 220 7.41 -4.70 -0.30
N TYR A 221 7.62 -5.98 -0.65
CA TYR A 221 7.63 -7.08 0.31
C TYR A 221 8.67 -6.87 1.41
N MET A 222 9.94 -6.55 1.06
CA MET A 222 11.00 -6.26 2.02
C MET A 222 10.60 -5.10 2.95
N LEU A 223 10.02 -4.04 2.38
CA LEU A 223 9.56 -2.88 3.14
C LEU A 223 8.43 -3.24 4.10
N CYS A 224 7.47 -4.05 3.67
CA CYS A 224 6.37 -4.55 4.49
C CYS A 224 6.89 -5.37 5.68
N VAL A 225 7.75 -6.33 5.42
CA VAL A 225 8.31 -7.19 6.48
C VAL A 225 9.10 -6.36 7.49
N THR A 226 9.95 -5.42 7.03
CA THR A 226 10.70 -4.51 7.91
C THR A 226 9.75 -3.69 8.77
N ASN A 227 8.69 -3.17 8.17
CA ASN A 227 7.67 -2.38 8.85
C ASN A 227 6.98 -3.18 9.97
N LEU A 228 6.63 -4.44 9.69
CA LEU A 228 5.98 -5.31 10.68
C LEU A 228 6.93 -5.69 11.83
N LEU A 229 8.19 -5.97 11.55
CA LEU A 229 9.20 -6.19 12.60
C LEU A 229 9.34 -4.97 13.52
N LEU A 230 9.35 -3.75 12.96
CA LEU A 230 9.36 -2.49 13.71
C LEU A 230 8.09 -2.29 14.57
N HIS A 231 6.96 -2.82 14.14
CA HIS A 231 5.70 -2.81 14.89
C HIS A 231 5.56 -3.99 15.87
N GLY A 232 6.64 -4.71 16.14
CA GLY A 232 6.68 -5.79 17.12
C GLY A 232 6.05 -7.11 16.65
N ILE A 233 5.83 -7.28 15.36
CA ILE A 233 5.38 -8.57 14.79
C ILE A 233 6.60 -9.43 14.47
N ASP A 234 6.99 -10.28 15.39
CA ASP A 234 8.19 -11.12 15.26
C ASP A 234 8.08 -12.23 14.22
N THR A 235 6.87 -12.60 13.82
CA THR A 235 6.61 -13.58 12.78
C THR A 235 5.65 -12.99 11.74
N PRO A 236 6.13 -12.10 10.86
CA PRO A 236 5.29 -11.51 9.82
C PRO A 236 4.77 -12.58 8.85
N LEU A 237 3.47 -12.85 8.86
CA LEU A 237 2.81 -13.76 7.91
C LEU A 237 2.58 -13.06 6.57
N VAL A 238 3.66 -12.61 5.95
CA VAL A 238 3.67 -11.98 4.63
C VAL A 238 4.47 -12.85 3.66
N TYR A 239 3.88 -13.11 2.49
CA TYR A 239 4.47 -13.97 1.48
C TYR A 239 4.80 -13.19 0.22
N HIS A 240 6.00 -13.43 -0.32
CA HIS A 240 6.40 -12.92 -1.63
C HIS A 240 5.86 -13.87 -2.71
N ASP A 241 4.67 -13.58 -3.22
CA ASP A 241 3.99 -14.44 -4.21
C ASP A 241 2.95 -13.64 -5.01
N ASN A 242 2.44 -14.23 -6.07
CA ASN A 242 1.30 -13.70 -6.82
C ASN A 242 -0.01 -14.33 -6.31
N SER A 243 -0.85 -13.55 -5.66
CA SER A 243 -2.13 -13.94 -5.07
C SER A 243 -3.11 -14.60 -6.06
N LEU A 244 -2.94 -14.36 -7.36
CA LEU A 244 -3.86 -14.83 -8.40
C LEU A 244 -3.45 -16.17 -9.04
N THR A 245 -2.41 -16.83 -8.52
CA THR A 245 -1.87 -18.08 -9.10
C THR A 245 -2.53 -19.35 -8.60
N LYS A 246 -3.24 -19.31 -7.47
CA LYS A 246 -4.00 -20.46 -6.93
C LYS A 246 -5.45 -20.40 -7.46
N ASP A 247 -5.96 -21.57 -7.90
CA ASP A 247 -7.36 -21.69 -8.31
C ASP A 247 -8.28 -21.35 -7.14
N VAL A 248 -9.16 -20.37 -7.35
CA VAL A 248 -10.05 -19.85 -6.30
C VAL A 248 -11.03 -20.90 -5.77
N LEU A 249 -11.34 -21.95 -6.55
CA LEU A 249 -12.21 -23.04 -6.14
C LEU A 249 -11.51 -24.04 -5.19
N ASN A 250 -10.18 -23.97 -5.07
CA ASN A 250 -9.39 -24.85 -4.20
C ASN A 250 -9.14 -24.27 -2.79
N TYR A 251 -9.69 -23.10 -2.49
CA TYR A 251 -9.63 -22.54 -1.13
C TYR A 251 -10.62 -23.25 -0.21
N THR A 252 -10.12 -23.65 0.97
CA THR A 252 -10.91 -24.25 2.05
C THR A 252 -11.30 -23.21 3.10
N ASP A 253 -12.04 -23.58 4.11
CA ASP A 253 -12.42 -22.66 5.19
C ASP A 253 -11.20 -22.21 6.01
N ASP A 254 -10.15 -23.01 6.09
CA ASP A 254 -8.88 -22.65 6.76
C ASP A 254 -8.09 -21.59 6.00
N ASP A 255 -8.35 -21.43 4.70
CA ASP A 255 -7.73 -20.43 3.86
C ASP A 255 -8.45 -19.06 3.91
N LYS A 256 -9.56 -18.94 4.66
CA LYS A 256 -10.42 -17.75 4.70
C LYS A 256 -10.10 -16.85 5.88
N PHE A 257 -10.45 -15.58 5.74
CA PHE A 257 -10.19 -14.51 6.71
C PHE A 257 -11.49 -13.87 7.20
N ASP A 258 -11.42 -13.33 8.42
CA ASP A 258 -12.53 -12.62 9.04
C ASP A 258 -12.71 -11.24 8.42
N VAL A 259 -11.59 -10.59 8.04
CA VAL A 259 -11.58 -9.27 7.42
C VAL A 259 -10.63 -9.23 6.23
N VAL A 260 -11.03 -8.54 5.16
CA VAL A 260 -10.16 -8.19 4.04
C VAL A 260 -10.13 -6.67 3.87
N LEU A 261 -8.95 -6.10 3.97
CA LEU A 261 -8.69 -4.70 3.66
C LEU A 261 -7.66 -4.64 2.55
N MET A 262 -7.97 -4.01 1.43
CA MET A 262 -6.98 -3.88 0.37
C MET A 262 -7.29 -2.79 -0.65
N ASN A 263 -6.24 -2.41 -1.36
CA ASN A 263 -6.26 -1.59 -2.54
C ASN A 263 -5.58 -2.38 -3.68
N PRO A 264 -6.35 -3.16 -4.48
CA PRO A 264 -5.76 -3.97 -5.54
C PRO A 264 -5.08 -3.11 -6.61
N PRO A 265 -4.07 -3.61 -7.31
CA PRO A 265 -3.41 -2.89 -8.39
C PRO A 265 -4.37 -2.62 -9.55
N TYR A 266 -4.35 -1.38 -10.11
CA TYR A 266 -5.19 -0.97 -11.22
C TYR A 266 -4.45 -1.09 -12.55
N GLY A 267 -5.20 -1.38 -13.64
CA GLY A 267 -4.67 -1.34 -15.01
C GLY A 267 -3.70 -2.45 -15.39
N GLY A 268 -3.51 -3.44 -14.54
CA GLY A 268 -2.77 -4.66 -14.86
C GLY A 268 -3.58 -5.59 -15.75
N ASN A 269 -2.89 -6.37 -16.58
CA ASN A 269 -3.50 -7.46 -17.35
C ASN A 269 -2.76 -8.76 -17.05
N GLU A 270 -3.45 -9.70 -16.43
CA GLU A 270 -2.86 -10.99 -16.10
C GLU A 270 -2.84 -11.95 -17.30
N LYS A 271 -1.88 -12.87 -17.29
CA LYS A 271 -1.71 -13.88 -18.32
C LYS A 271 -2.90 -14.85 -18.36
N ALA A 272 -3.09 -15.52 -19.51
CA ALA A 272 -4.21 -16.44 -19.71
C ALA A 272 -4.20 -17.64 -18.74
N ASP A 273 -3.03 -18.13 -18.35
CA ASP A 273 -2.86 -19.19 -17.36
C ASP A 273 -3.40 -18.75 -15.98
N VAL A 274 -3.03 -17.56 -15.52
CA VAL A 274 -3.54 -17.00 -14.26
C VAL A 274 -5.07 -16.84 -14.32
N LYS A 275 -5.61 -16.29 -15.41
CA LYS A 275 -7.07 -16.14 -15.58
C LYS A 275 -7.81 -17.47 -15.53
N SER A 276 -7.16 -18.58 -15.89
CA SER A 276 -7.79 -19.91 -15.86
C SER A 276 -8.12 -20.40 -14.45
N HIS A 277 -7.52 -19.81 -13.41
CA HIS A 277 -7.79 -20.11 -12.00
C HIS A 277 -9.10 -19.49 -11.46
N PHE A 278 -9.86 -18.83 -12.32
CA PHE A 278 -11.10 -18.18 -11.96
C PHE A 278 -12.29 -18.81 -12.71
N PRO A 279 -13.55 -18.72 -12.17
CA PRO A 279 -14.74 -19.16 -12.87
C PRO A 279 -14.83 -18.57 -14.27
N SER A 280 -15.30 -19.36 -15.24
CA SER A 280 -15.26 -19.02 -16.67
C SER A 280 -15.94 -17.71 -17.04
N ASP A 281 -17.01 -17.36 -16.34
CA ASP A 281 -17.79 -16.12 -16.49
C ASP A 281 -17.18 -14.90 -15.78
N MET A 282 -16.14 -15.10 -14.93
CA MET A 282 -15.46 -14.08 -14.13
C MET A 282 -13.97 -13.91 -14.50
N ARG A 283 -13.53 -14.42 -15.64
CA ARG A 283 -12.16 -14.32 -16.16
C ARG A 283 -11.88 -12.94 -16.77
N SER A 284 -11.90 -11.91 -15.94
CA SER A 284 -11.59 -10.55 -16.41
C SER A 284 -10.14 -10.42 -16.91
N SER A 285 -9.92 -9.49 -17.83
CA SER A 285 -8.56 -9.04 -18.19
C SER A 285 -8.00 -8.01 -17.19
N GLU A 286 -8.85 -7.37 -16.40
CA GLU A 286 -8.43 -6.37 -15.42
C GLU A 286 -8.08 -7.02 -14.09
N THR A 287 -6.91 -6.68 -13.56
CA THR A 287 -6.38 -7.26 -12.33
C THR A 287 -7.28 -6.96 -11.12
N ALA A 288 -7.82 -5.75 -11.02
CA ALA A 288 -8.72 -5.36 -9.92
C ALA A 288 -9.98 -6.23 -9.84
N ASP A 289 -10.55 -6.61 -10.98
CA ASP A 289 -11.71 -7.50 -11.05
C ASP A 289 -11.39 -8.90 -10.52
N LEU A 290 -10.22 -9.44 -10.88
CA LEU A 290 -9.76 -10.75 -10.40
C LEU A 290 -9.52 -10.74 -8.88
N PHE A 291 -9.01 -9.65 -8.34
CA PHE A 291 -8.88 -9.49 -6.89
C PHE A 291 -10.24 -9.44 -6.20
N MET A 292 -11.24 -8.78 -6.78
CA MET A 292 -12.62 -8.82 -6.23
C MET A 292 -13.15 -10.24 -6.18
N VAL A 293 -12.92 -11.05 -7.23
CA VAL A 293 -13.32 -12.48 -7.21
C VAL A 293 -12.54 -13.22 -6.11
N LEU A 294 -11.20 -13.04 -6.03
CA LEU A 294 -10.39 -13.67 -4.99
C LEU A 294 -10.92 -13.38 -3.59
N ILE A 295 -11.23 -12.12 -3.28
CA ILE A 295 -11.77 -11.72 -1.98
C ILE A 295 -13.06 -12.46 -1.65
N MET A 296 -13.99 -12.58 -2.60
CA MET A 296 -15.25 -13.30 -2.40
C MET A 296 -15.03 -14.79 -2.04
N TYR A 297 -13.96 -15.42 -2.51
CA TYR A 297 -13.62 -16.81 -2.15
C TYR A 297 -12.78 -16.93 -0.88
N ARG A 298 -12.16 -15.85 -0.43
CA ARG A 298 -11.28 -15.83 0.74
C ARG A 298 -11.93 -15.22 1.99
N LEU A 299 -13.15 -14.69 1.90
CA LEU A 299 -13.88 -14.12 3.02
C LEU A 299 -14.69 -15.21 3.75
N LYS A 300 -14.50 -15.34 5.07
CA LYS A 300 -15.28 -16.25 5.91
C LYS A 300 -16.77 -15.85 5.91
N LYS A 301 -17.62 -16.80 6.28
CA LYS A 301 -19.00 -16.50 6.65
C LYS A 301 -19.01 -15.53 7.83
N ASN A 302 -19.83 -14.50 7.76
CA ASN A 302 -19.90 -13.35 8.67
C ASN A 302 -18.62 -12.49 8.65
N GLY A 303 -17.69 -12.74 7.75
CA GLY A 303 -16.54 -11.86 7.52
C GLY A 303 -16.95 -10.60 6.76
N ARG A 304 -16.11 -9.58 6.77
CA ARG A 304 -16.36 -8.30 6.12
C ARG A 304 -15.15 -7.80 5.34
N ALA A 305 -15.40 -6.98 4.33
CA ALA A 305 -14.34 -6.43 3.50
C ALA A 305 -14.56 -4.95 3.24
N ALA A 306 -13.44 -4.22 3.13
CA ALA A 306 -13.40 -2.87 2.58
C ALA A 306 -12.31 -2.81 1.50
N VAL A 307 -12.71 -2.54 0.26
CA VAL A 307 -11.86 -2.67 -0.91
C VAL A 307 -11.92 -1.40 -1.74
N ILE A 308 -10.76 -0.85 -2.11
CA ILE A 308 -10.68 0.29 -3.01
C ILE A 308 -10.70 -0.23 -4.46
N VAL A 309 -11.62 0.28 -5.27
CA VAL A 309 -11.75 -0.07 -6.69
C VAL A 309 -11.76 1.17 -7.57
N PRO A 310 -11.25 1.08 -8.81
CA PRO A 310 -11.34 2.18 -9.78
C PRO A 310 -12.79 2.33 -10.29
N ASP A 311 -13.13 3.52 -10.77
CA ASP A 311 -14.45 3.80 -11.37
C ASP A 311 -14.82 2.81 -12.49
N GLY A 312 -13.82 2.31 -13.22
CA GLY A 312 -14.01 1.30 -14.27
C GLY A 312 -14.68 0.02 -13.78
N PHE A 313 -14.51 -0.35 -12.51
CA PHE A 313 -15.25 -1.44 -11.90
C PHE A 313 -16.75 -1.09 -11.72
N LEU A 314 -17.06 0.13 -11.34
CA LEU A 314 -18.45 0.55 -11.04
C LEU A 314 -19.30 0.62 -12.30
N PHE A 315 -18.84 1.34 -13.34
CA PHE A 315 -19.62 1.55 -14.56
C PHE A 315 -19.42 0.46 -15.63
N GLY A 316 -18.41 -0.41 -15.48
CA GLY A 316 -18.14 -1.46 -16.48
C GLY A 316 -19.36 -2.34 -16.72
N ALA A 317 -19.76 -2.47 -17.99
CA ALA A 317 -20.97 -3.16 -18.44
C ALA A 317 -20.68 -4.37 -19.33
N ASP A 318 -19.42 -4.86 -19.36
CA ASP A 318 -19.11 -6.13 -19.99
C ASP A 318 -19.65 -7.31 -19.17
N ASN A 319 -19.90 -8.44 -19.84
CA ASN A 319 -20.52 -9.61 -19.22
C ASN A 319 -19.76 -10.12 -17.98
N THR A 320 -18.42 -10.00 -17.99
CA THR A 320 -17.56 -10.46 -16.87
C THR A 320 -17.75 -9.57 -15.64
N LYS A 321 -17.72 -8.25 -15.82
CA LYS A 321 -17.96 -7.31 -14.71
C LYS A 321 -19.39 -7.42 -14.17
N ILE A 322 -20.39 -7.58 -15.04
CA ILE A 322 -21.78 -7.83 -14.63
C ILE A 322 -21.87 -9.11 -13.80
N ALA A 323 -21.22 -10.21 -14.22
CA ALA A 323 -21.21 -11.46 -13.48
C ALA A 323 -20.58 -11.31 -12.08
N ILE A 324 -19.44 -10.61 -11.98
CA ILE A 324 -18.75 -10.33 -10.70
C ILE A 324 -19.66 -9.50 -9.78
N LYS A 325 -20.23 -8.40 -10.28
CA LYS A 325 -21.11 -7.52 -9.50
C LYS A 325 -22.41 -8.21 -9.09
N THR A 326 -23.00 -9.03 -9.98
CA THR A 326 -24.16 -9.85 -9.65
C THR A 326 -23.86 -10.86 -8.55
N LYS A 327 -22.69 -11.54 -8.62
CA LYS A 327 -22.25 -12.44 -7.55
C LYS A 327 -22.08 -11.69 -6.23
N LEU A 328 -21.50 -10.49 -6.26
CA LEU A 328 -21.33 -9.66 -5.06
C LEU A 328 -22.70 -9.33 -4.41
N LEU A 329 -23.71 -8.94 -5.18
CA LEU A 329 -25.06 -8.64 -4.66
C LEU A 329 -25.80 -9.89 -4.19
N ARG A 330 -25.60 -11.04 -4.89
CA ARG A 330 -26.31 -12.28 -4.59
C ARG A 330 -25.77 -12.99 -3.36
N ASP A 331 -24.44 -13.11 -3.25
CA ASP A 331 -23.78 -13.96 -2.26
C ASP A 331 -23.29 -13.16 -1.05
N PHE A 332 -23.21 -11.83 -1.15
CA PHE A 332 -22.72 -10.91 -0.13
C PHE A 332 -23.69 -9.74 0.05
N ASN A 333 -23.64 -9.12 1.22
CA ASN A 333 -24.37 -7.89 1.51
C ASN A 333 -23.46 -6.68 1.18
N LEU A 334 -23.56 -6.15 -0.03
CA LEU A 334 -22.91 -4.90 -0.43
C LEU A 334 -23.70 -3.72 0.15
N HIS A 335 -23.32 -3.25 1.33
CA HIS A 335 -24.11 -2.25 2.06
C HIS A 335 -23.67 -0.80 1.87
N THR A 336 -22.46 -0.54 1.37
CA THR A 336 -21.97 0.85 1.21
C THR A 336 -20.91 0.98 0.11
N ILE A 337 -21.07 2.01 -0.72
CA ILE A 337 -20.06 2.47 -1.68
C ILE A 337 -19.74 3.93 -1.38
N ILE A 338 -18.45 4.25 -1.19
CA ILE A 338 -17.98 5.61 -0.95
C ILE A 338 -17.12 6.04 -2.13
N ARG A 339 -17.54 7.08 -2.85
CA ARG A 339 -16.73 7.73 -3.88
C ARG A 339 -15.69 8.63 -3.22
N LEU A 340 -14.44 8.47 -3.65
CA LEU A 340 -13.30 9.25 -3.18
C LEU A 340 -13.00 10.40 -4.15
N PRO A 341 -12.42 11.52 -3.67
CA PRO A 341 -11.94 12.59 -4.54
C PRO A 341 -10.93 12.09 -5.57
N GLY A 342 -11.03 12.53 -6.83
CA GLY A 342 -10.21 12.04 -7.93
C GLY A 342 -8.70 12.26 -7.79
N SER A 343 -8.26 13.14 -6.87
CA SER A 343 -6.85 13.42 -6.61
C SER A 343 -6.28 12.70 -5.38
N ILE A 344 -7.03 11.77 -4.77
CA ILE A 344 -6.62 11.15 -3.50
C ILE A 344 -5.29 10.39 -3.61
N PHE A 345 -4.99 9.84 -4.78
CA PHE A 345 -3.74 9.13 -5.09
C PHE A 345 -2.71 10.00 -5.83
N ALA A 346 -2.91 11.33 -5.86
CA ALA A 346 -1.91 12.23 -6.47
C ALA A 346 -0.58 12.18 -5.69
N PRO A 347 0.59 12.26 -6.37
CA PRO A 347 0.77 12.49 -7.80
C PRO A 347 0.75 11.23 -8.70
N TYR A 348 0.44 10.05 -8.17
CA TYR A 348 0.62 8.76 -8.85
C TYR A 348 -0.41 8.52 -9.94
N THR A 349 -1.67 8.83 -9.66
CA THR A 349 -2.77 8.68 -10.61
C THR A 349 -3.86 9.71 -10.36
N SER A 350 -4.59 10.04 -11.42
CA SER A 350 -5.84 10.81 -11.38
C SER A 350 -7.08 9.92 -11.54
N ILE A 351 -6.92 8.59 -11.51
CA ILE A 351 -8.03 7.66 -11.62
C ILE A 351 -8.94 7.85 -10.40
N ALA A 352 -10.22 8.14 -10.65
CA ALA A 352 -11.21 8.20 -9.60
C ALA A 352 -11.45 6.80 -9.02
N THR A 353 -11.58 6.74 -7.71
CA THR A 353 -11.67 5.47 -6.96
C THR A 353 -12.81 5.51 -5.97
N ASN A 354 -13.21 4.33 -5.54
CA ASN A 354 -14.31 4.13 -4.62
C ASN A 354 -13.94 3.06 -3.59
N ILE A 355 -14.52 3.14 -2.39
CA ILE A 355 -14.42 2.07 -1.39
C ILE A 355 -15.73 1.30 -1.40
N LEU A 356 -15.64 -0.01 -1.57
CA LEU A 356 -16.76 -0.93 -1.40
C LEU A 356 -16.67 -1.57 -0.02
N PHE A 357 -17.72 -1.47 0.77
CA PHE A 357 -17.89 -2.18 2.04
C PHE A 357 -18.97 -3.24 1.89
N PHE A 358 -18.62 -4.48 2.16
CA PHE A 358 -19.54 -5.62 2.09
C PHE A 358 -19.22 -6.70 3.11
N ASP A 359 -20.25 -7.46 3.47
CA ASP A 359 -20.17 -8.56 4.43
C ASP A 359 -20.57 -9.87 3.76
N ASN A 360 -19.97 -10.99 4.21
CA ASN A 360 -20.42 -12.32 3.84
C ASN A 360 -21.60 -12.76 4.74
N THR A 361 -22.65 -11.96 4.73
CA THR A 361 -23.92 -12.18 5.43
C THR A 361 -25.08 -11.98 4.47
N CYS A 362 -26.27 -12.33 4.89
CA CYS A 362 -27.51 -11.97 4.22
C CYS A 362 -28.20 -10.86 5.00
N ALA A 363 -28.52 -9.76 4.35
CA ALA A 363 -29.25 -8.67 4.97
C ALA A 363 -30.65 -9.12 5.39
N GLU A 364 -31.16 -8.59 6.51
CA GLU A 364 -32.52 -8.82 6.95
C GLU A 364 -33.50 -8.30 5.88
N ASP A 365 -34.52 -9.12 5.55
CA ASP A 365 -35.48 -8.84 4.47
C ASP A 365 -34.84 -8.62 3.08
N ALA A 366 -33.70 -9.22 2.78
CA ALA A 366 -33.15 -9.24 1.43
C ALA A 366 -34.13 -10.01 0.49
N PRO A 367 -34.29 -9.58 -0.77
CA PRO A 367 -35.11 -10.29 -1.74
C PRO A 367 -34.60 -11.71 -2.01
N GLU A 368 -35.49 -12.63 -2.38
CA GLU A 368 -35.12 -14.00 -2.71
C GLU A 368 -34.04 -14.04 -3.80
N GLY A 369 -32.95 -14.76 -3.53
CA GLY A 369 -31.82 -14.92 -4.43
C GLY A 369 -30.72 -13.85 -4.27
N PHE A 370 -30.85 -12.91 -3.33
CA PHE A 370 -29.86 -11.90 -3.00
C PHE A 370 -29.53 -11.88 -1.51
N SER A 371 -28.30 -11.54 -1.19
CA SER A 371 -27.86 -11.25 0.18
C SER A 371 -27.84 -9.74 0.46
N THR A 372 -27.72 -8.91 -0.58
CA THR A 372 -27.87 -7.45 -0.49
C THR A 372 -29.36 -7.10 -0.53
N LYS A 373 -29.81 -6.23 0.38
CA LYS A 373 -31.15 -5.60 0.35
C LYS A 373 -31.08 -4.23 -0.31
N GLU A 374 -30.18 -3.41 0.17
CA GLU A 374 -29.96 -2.04 -0.27
C GLU A 374 -28.49 -1.65 -0.15
N THR A 375 -28.04 -0.71 -0.96
CA THR A 375 -26.70 -0.17 -0.94
C THR A 375 -26.73 1.34 -0.77
N TRP A 376 -26.02 1.82 0.22
CA TRP A 376 -25.82 3.24 0.46
C TRP A 376 -24.64 3.76 -0.37
N PHE A 377 -24.86 4.84 -1.07
CA PHE A 377 -23.85 5.58 -1.83
C PHE A 377 -23.55 6.90 -1.12
N TYR A 378 -22.28 7.18 -0.96
CA TYR A 378 -21.80 8.44 -0.35
C TYR A 378 -20.66 9.00 -1.17
N ARG A 379 -20.66 10.31 -1.44
CA ARG A 379 -19.58 11.01 -2.10
C ARG A 379 -18.79 11.84 -1.09
N LEU A 380 -17.48 11.56 -0.98
CA LEU A 380 -16.56 12.40 -0.24
C LEU A 380 -16.10 13.53 -1.17
N ASP A 381 -16.54 14.75 -0.86
CA ASP A 381 -16.11 15.95 -1.59
C ASP A 381 -14.73 16.41 -1.10
N MET A 382 -14.06 17.25 -1.90
CA MET A 382 -12.81 17.87 -1.51
C MET A 382 -13.00 18.73 -0.25
N PRO A 383 -12.05 18.68 0.70
CA PRO A 383 -12.11 19.54 1.89
C PRO A 383 -12.07 21.03 1.53
N GLU A 384 -12.67 21.84 2.37
CA GLU A 384 -12.64 23.29 2.20
C GLU A 384 -11.20 23.83 2.06
N GLY A 385 -10.95 24.69 1.09
CA GLY A 385 -9.62 25.22 0.78
C GLY A 385 -8.70 24.28 -0.02
N TYR A 386 -9.17 23.09 -0.42
CA TYR A 386 -8.44 22.15 -1.28
C TYR A 386 -9.07 22.10 -2.68
N LYS A 387 -8.32 22.48 -3.72
CA LYS A 387 -8.72 22.22 -5.11
C LYS A 387 -8.42 20.78 -5.52
N HIS A 388 -7.30 20.24 -5.03
CA HIS A 388 -6.87 18.85 -5.23
C HIS A 388 -5.88 18.46 -4.11
N PHE A 389 -5.78 17.16 -3.84
CA PHE A 389 -4.68 16.64 -3.03
C PHE A 389 -3.39 16.62 -3.85
N SER A 390 -2.25 16.73 -3.15
CA SER A 390 -0.93 16.73 -3.77
C SER A 390 0.11 16.21 -2.78
N LYS A 391 1.36 16.02 -3.22
CA LYS A 391 2.46 15.61 -2.34
C LYS A 391 2.61 16.52 -1.10
N THR A 392 2.44 17.84 -1.27
CA THR A 392 2.57 18.84 -0.19
C THR A 392 1.27 19.10 0.56
N LYS A 393 0.13 18.75 -0.02
CA LYS A 393 -1.22 18.86 0.56
C LYS A 393 -1.89 17.50 0.52
N SER A 394 -1.33 16.52 1.23
CA SER A 394 -1.87 15.16 1.27
C SER A 394 -3.16 15.07 2.09
N MET A 395 -3.91 13.99 1.88
CA MET A 395 -5.07 13.66 2.70
C MET A 395 -4.66 13.49 4.16
N LYS A 396 -5.51 13.96 5.07
CA LYS A 396 -5.38 13.81 6.52
C LYS A 396 -6.58 13.06 7.09
N SER A 397 -6.44 12.45 8.27
CA SER A 397 -7.51 11.68 8.93
C SER A 397 -8.79 12.52 9.15
N GLU A 398 -8.66 13.81 9.47
CA GLU A 398 -9.78 14.74 9.64
C GLU A 398 -10.65 14.91 8.40
N HIS A 399 -10.10 14.69 7.20
CA HIS A 399 -10.86 14.78 5.96
C HIS A 399 -11.88 13.64 5.80
N CYS A 400 -11.76 12.57 6.57
CA CYS A 400 -12.75 11.50 6.64
C CYS A 400 -13.87 11.75 7.65
N ASN A 401 -13.81 12.81 8.46
CA ASN A 401 -14.83 13.08 9.47
C ASN A 401 -16.26 13.17 8.92
N PRO A 402 -16.50 13.78 7.74
CA PRO A 402 -17.85 13.79 7.17
C PRO A 402 -18.42 12.39 6.89
N ILE A 403 -17.55 11.42 6.54
CA ILE A 403 -17.97 10.03 6.36
C ILE A 403 -18.25 9.39 7.71
N ARG A 404 -17.38 9.61 8.74
CA ARG A 404 -17.57 9.06 10.10
C ARG A 404 -18.90 9.51 10.70
N GLU A 405 -19.22 10.79 10.58
CA GLU A 405 -20.49 11.35 11.05
C GLU A 405 -21.68 10.72 10.34
N TRP A 406 -21.63 10.64 9.01
CA TRP A 406 -22.67 10.03 8.20
C TRP A 406 -22.81 8.52 8.45
N TRP A 407 -21.70 7.81 8.67
CA TRP A 407 -21.69 6.35 8.88
C TRP A 407 -22.54 5.92 10.08
N ASN A 408 -22.52 6.71 11.13
CA ASN A 408 -23.27 6.44 12.36
C ASN A 408 -24.77 6.80 12.27
N ASP A 409 -25.14 7.70 11.36
CA ASP A 409 -26.52 8.15 11.12
C ASP A 409 -26.75 8.31 9.61
N ARG A 410 -26.79 7.16 8.91
CA ARG A 410 -26.92 7.13 7.45
C ARG A 410 -28.25 7.72 7.02
N LYS A 411 -28.18 8.74 6.16
CA LYS A 411 -29.35 9.40 5.57
C LYS A 411 -29.02 9.91 4.19
N GLU A 412 -30.04 10.08 3.38
CA GLU A 412 -29.90 10.72 2.08
C GLU A 412 -29.56 12.20 2.27
N ILE A 413 -28.60 12.70 1.50
CA ILE A 413 -28.15 14.08 1.54
C ILE A 413 -28.26 14.63 0.11
N ILE A 414 -29.20 15.55 -0.07
CA ILE A 414 -29.39 16.30 -1.32
C ILE A 414 -28.87 17.72 -1.07
N ILE A 415 -27.88 18.13 -1.86
CA ILE A 415 -27.32 19.47 -1.81
C ILE A 415 -28.13 20.40 -2.74
N ALA A 416 -27.86 21.69 -2.74
CA ALA A 416 -28.47 22.65 -3.64
C ALA A 416 -28.44 22.17 -5.11
N ASP A 417 -29.44 22.55 -5.90
CA ASP A 417 -29.62 22.13 -7.29
C ASP A 417 -29.89 20.64 -7.55
N GLY A 418 -30.31 19.90 -6.51
CA GLY A 418 -30.64 18.47 -6.63
C GLY A 418 -29.40 17.59 -6.81
N ASP A 419 -28.21 18.07 -6.42
CA ASP A 419 -27.00 17.25 -6.36
C ASP A 419 -27.04 16.29 -5.17
N GLU A 420 -26.99 14.99 -5.45
CA GLU A 420 -27.10 13.92 -4.47
C GLU A 420 -25.73 13.57 -3.92
N LYS A 421 -25.43 13.95 -2.66
CA LYS A 421 -24.19 13.60 -1.98
C LYS A 421 -24.26 12.20 -1.36
N SER A 422 -25.44 11.79 -0.87
CA SER A 422 -25.70 10.47 -0.35
C SER A 422 -27.09 10.00 -0.74
N ARG A 423 -27.20 8.74 -1.17
CA ARG A 423 -28.45 8.10 -1.52
C ARG A 423 -28.44 6.60 -1.26
N CYS A 424 -29.59 6.04 -0.97
CA CYS A 424 -29.82 4.61 -0.84
C CYS A 424 -30.53 4.06 -2.08
N TYR A 425 -30.05 2.94 -2.61
CA TYR A 425 -30.69 2.22 -3.72
C TYR A 425 -30.99 0.79 -3.32
N SER A 426 -32.16 0.29 -3.69
CA SER A 426 -32.51 -1.12 -3.50
C SER A 426 -31.70 -2.02 -4.44
N VAL A 427 -31.60 -3.30 -4.11
CA VAL A 427 -30.90 -4.27 -5.01
C VAL A 427 -31.64 -4.39 -6.34
N GLU A 428 -32.97 -4.24 -6.36
CA GLU A 428 -33.76 -4.23 -7.58
C GLU A 428 -33.37 -3.06 -8.50
N ASP A 429 -33.19 -1.87 -7.95
CA ASP A 429 -32.72 -0.70 -8.71
C ASP A 429 -31.34 -0.95 -9.34
N LEU A 430 -30.43 -1.57 -8.57
CA LEU A 430 -29.07 -1.88 -9.05
C LEU A 430 -29.10 -2.94 -10.17
N ILE A 431 -29.93 -3.96 -10.05
CA ILE A 431 -30.11 -4.99 -11.09
C ILE A 431 -30.75 -4.41 -12.34
N ALA A 432 -31.74 -3.52 -12.20
CA ALA A 432 -32.45 -2.88 -13.31
C ALA A 432 -31.53 -2.04 -14.20
N THR A 433 -30.34 -1.65 -13.69
CA THR A 433 -29.32 -0.89 -14.42
C THR A 433 -28.10 -1.74 -14.82
N ASP A 434 -28.29 -3.07 -14.99
CA ASP A 434 -27.20 -4.02 -15.30
C ASP A 434 -26.04 -3.93 -14.29
N CYS A 435 -26.37 -3.79 -13.01
CA CYS A 435 -25.39 -3.60 -11.92
C CYS A 435 -24.46 -2.41 -12.16
N ASN A 436 -24.93 -1.31 -12.69
CA ASN A 436 -24.16 -0.08 -12.73
C ASN A 436 -24.09 0.53 -11.33
N PHE A 437 -22.90 0.50 -10.72
CA PHE A 437 -22.66 1.06 -9.39
C PHE A 437 -22.12 2.51 -9.44
N ASP A 438 -22.04 3.13 -10.62
CA ASP A 438 -21.60 4.52 -10.78
C ASP A 438 -22.75 5.51 -10.52
N LEU A 439 -23.25 5.51 -9.28
CA LEU A 439 -24.41 6.30 -8.89
C LEU A 439 -24.06 7.49 -7.96
N CYS A 440 -22.82 7.57 -7.49
CA CYS A 440 -22.35 8.66 -6.59
C CYS A 440 -22.05 9.98 -7.31
N LYS A 441 -22.35 10.19 -8.55
CA LYS A 441 -22.04 11.42 -9.32
C LYS A 441 -20.74 12.15 -8.88
N PHE A 442 -20.23 13.04 -9.67
CA PHE A 442 -19.14 13.95 -9.28
C PHE A 442 -19.72 15.26 -8.76
N PRO A 443 -19.00 16.00 -7.88
CA PRO A 443 -19.40 17.35 -7.54
C PRO A 443 -19.60 18.15 -8.82
N LYS A 444 -20.69 18.89 -8.92
CA LYS A 444 -20.78 19.91 -9.96
C LYS A 444 -19.69 20.93 -9.67
N GLU A 445 -18.63 20.93 -10.46
CA GLU A 445 -17.73 22.06 -10.48
C GLU A 445 -18.51 23.21 -11.10
N ASP A 446 -18.81 24.26 -10.33
CA ASP A 446 -19.11 25.57 -10.88
C ASP A 446 -17.82 26.04 -11.56
N GLU A 447 -17.60 25.60 -12.80
CA GLU A 447 -16.66 26.30 -13.65
C GLU A 447 -17.23 27.70 -13.82
N GLU A 448 -16.66 28.64 -13.09
CA GLU A 448 -16.84 30.06 -13.38
C GLU A 448 -16.36 30.26 -14.82
N ILE A 449 -17.30 30.14 -15.75
CA ILE A 449 -17.04 30.37 -17.19
C ILE A 449 -16.70 31.84 -17.30
N LEU A 450 -15.42 32.16 -17.13
CA LEU A 450 -14.92 33.50 -17.31
C LEU A 450 -15.31 33.98 -18.73
N PRO A 451 -15.75 35.22 -18.89
CA PRO A 451 -15.96 35.78 -20.21
C PRO A 451 -14.75 35.54 -21.11
N PRO A 452 -14.93 35.25 -22.41
CA PRO A 452 -13.80 34.86 -23.29
C PRO A 452 -12.60 35.83 -23.24
N THR A 453 -12.86 37.11 -22.99
CA THR A 453 -11.82 38.13 -22.81
C THR A 453 -10.99 37.96 -21.53
N GLU A 454 -11.62 37.56 -20.43
CA GLU A 454 -10.94 37.32 -19.16
C GLU A 454 -10.20 35.95 -19.18
N LEU A 455 -10.81 34.94 -19.81
CA LEU A 455 -10.17 33.64 -20.03
C LEU A 455 -8.89 33.77 -20.86
N LEU A 456 -8.93 34.54 -21.93
CA LEU A 456 -7.76 34.88 -22.76
C LEU A 456 -6.69 35.66 -21.98
N ALA A 457 -7.10 36.62 -21.18
CA ALA A 457 -6.18 37.41 -20.35
C ALA A 457 -5.47 36.50 -19.29
N ASP A 458 -6.22 35.62 -18.63
CA ASP A 458 -5.68 34.66 -17.67
C ASP A 458 -4.76 33.64 -18.35
N TYR A 459 -5.13 33.14 -19.53
CA TYR A 459 -4.30 32.27 -20.35
C TYR A 459 -2.95 32.91 -20.71
N PHE A 460 -2.98 34.16 -21.22
CA PHE A 460 -1.75 34.87 -21.58
C PHE A 460 -0.88 35.18 -20.36
N LYS A 461 -1.50 35.46 -19.22
CA LYS A 461 -0.78 35.68 -17.95
C LYS A 461 -0.08 34.40 -17.46
N LYS A 462 -0.79 33.26 -17.48
CA LYS A 462 -0.24 31.96 -17.11
C LYS A 462 0.86 31.50 -18.06
N ARG A 463 0.65 31.68 -19.37
CA ARG A 463 1.64 31.38 -20.39
C ARG A 463 2.94 32.16 -20.17
N LYS A 464 2.81 33.50 -19.97
CA LYS A 464 3.99 34.32 -19.73
C LYS A 464 4.76 33.96 -18.45
N ALA A 465 4.05 33.53 -17.41
CA ALA A 465 4.69 33.05 -16.19
C ALA A 465 5.46 31.73 -16.42
N LEU A 466 4.86 30.80 -17.17
CA LEU A 466 5.49 29.53 -17.55
C LEU A 466 6.70 29.73 -18.48
N ASP A 467 6.58 30.60 -19.47
CA ASP A 467 7.69 30.97 -20.38
C ASP A 467 8.87 31.53 -19.55
N HIS A 468 8.57 32.40 -18.57
CA HIS A 468 9.61 32.93 -17.67
C HIS A 468 10.29 31.85 -16.80
N GLU A 469 9.56 30.86 -16.29
CA GLU A 469 10.14 29.73 -15.55
C GLU A 469 11.00 28.83 -16.46
N ILE A 470 10.55 28.60 -17.69
CA ILE A 470 11.30 27.84 -18.71
C ILE A 470 12.61 28.58 -19.02
N ASP A 471 12.56 29.90 -19.29
CA ASP A 471 13.74 30.69 -19.58
C ASP A 471 14.74 30.68 -18.42
N LYS A 472 14.24 30.79 -17.18
CA LYS A 472 15.07 30.69 -15.97
C LYS A 472 15.75 29.35 -15.85
N THR A 473 15.03 28.26 -16.11
CA THR A 473 15.55 26.89 -16.05
C THR A 473 16.59 26.66 -17.16
N LEU A 474 16.31 27.14 -18.37
CA LEU A 474 17.25 27.07 -19.50
C LEU A 474 18.54 27.86 -19.22
N ALA A 475 18.44 29.05 -18.64
CA ALA A 475 19.60 29.85 -18.24
C ALA A 475 20.45 29.13 -17.17
N GLU A 476 19.81 28.42 -16.25
CA GLU A 476 20.53 27.63 -15.23
C GLU A 476 21.24 26.40 -15.85
N ILE A 477 20.57 25.72 -16.79
CA ILE A 477 21.17 24.62 -17.57
C ILE A 477 22.39 25.13 -18.38
N GLN A 478 22.25 26.26 -19.07
CA GLN A 478 23.35 26.87 -19.82
C GLN A 478 24.54 27.20 -18.91
N ARG A 479 24.28 27.72 -17.71
CA ARG A 479 25.32 28.01 -16.71
C ARG A 479 26.02 26.73 -16.24
N ILE A 480 25.28 25.65 -16.01
CA ILE A 480 25.83 24.37 -15.55
C ILE A 480 26.68 23.72 -16.64
N LEU A 481 26.22 23.79 -17.89
CA LEU A 481 26.91 23.17 -19.03
C LEU A 481 28.05 24.03 -19.60
N GLY A 482 28.20 25.29 -19.17
CA GLY A 482 29.18 26.23 -19.72
C GLY A 482 28.93 26.60 -21.19
N ILE A 483 27.68 26.48 -21.65
CA ILE A 483 27.25 26.73 -23.03
C ILE A 483 26.54 28.08 -23.10
N ASN A 484 26.97 28.95 -24.00
CA ASN A 484 26.28 30.22 -24.27
C ASN A 484 25.56 30.07 -25.63
N VAL A 485 24.28 29.74 -25.59
CA VAL A 485 23.41 29.68 -26.78
C VAL A 485 22.54 30.93 -26.78
N ASN A 486 22.66 31.75 -27.81
CA ASN A 486 21.79 32.94 -28.00
C ASN A 486 20.47 32.45 -28.59
N VAL A 487 19.39 32.47 -27.78
CA VAL A 487 18.06 31.98 -28.19
C VAL A 487 17.39 32.86 -29.26
N ASP A 488 17.86 34.08 -29.43
CA ASP A 488 17.35 35.02 -30.43
C ASP A 488 17.85 34.71 -31.89
N GLU A 489 18.68 33.69 -32.06
CA GLU A 489 19.23 33.29 -33.36
C GLU A 489 18.68 31.93 -33.86
N LEU A 490 17.67 31.34 -33.19
CA LEU A 490 16.94 30.14 -33.61
C LEU A 490 15.50 30.46 -33.98
#